data_22a899c2ad6903c3bc2193d92fa0b412
#
_entry.id   22a899c2ad6903c3bc2193d92fa0b412
#
_cell.length_a   1.000
_cell.length_b   1.000
_cell.length_c   1.000
_cell.angle_alpha   90.00
_cell.angle_beta   90.00
_cell.angle_gamma   90.00
#
_symmetry.space_group_name_H-M   'P 1'
#
loop_
_entity.id
_entity.type
_entity.pdbx_description
1 polymer ?
#
loop_
_entity_poly.entity_id
_entity_poly.type
_entity_poly.pdbx_seq_one_letter_code
_entity_poly.pdbx_strand_id
1 'polypeptide(L)'
;MTNFKAFAFVAISALVLGLNLGTATASRAQSSPQEAARFVEGLGSQAAILLASDKINGPENQRAALRTLIRESFNLELTSQFVLGKFWNRATPEQRVEFQDLFTEYLLNNYARHISNFKAETLIVIRSNAVGDRDVLVETKVESADGATSPVWRVRVSDSGQYKIIDVSVDGVSLALTQRREFTSVVNRRGLNGLLNMLREKLAMQAKAAQWAPRRDASHYSLLASVLASPNASKIGILLAVK
;
A
#
# COMPACT_ATOMS: atom_id res chain seq x y z
N MET A 1 66.17 -59.01 45.65
CA MET A 1 65.87 -57.93 46.59
C MET A 1 65.25 -56.77 45.84
N THR A 2 64.22 -56.20 46.37
CA THR A 2 63.50 -55.03 45.98
C THR A 2 62.40 -55.17 44.87
N ASN A 3 61.21 -55.31 45.39
CA ASN A 3 59.94 -55.29 44.66
C ASN A 3 59.60 -53.89 44.19
N PHE A 4 59.26 -53.75 42.90
CA PHE A 4 58.70 -52.49 42.34
C PHE A 4 57.22 -52.69 42.05
N LYS A 5 56.37 -52.12 42.89
CA LYS A 5 54.91 -52.12 42.70
C LYS A 5 54.56 -51.03 41.77
N ALA A 6 53.99 -51.39 40.61
CA ALA A 6 53.39 -50.46 39.64
C ALA A 6 52.07 -49.96 40.17
N PHE A 7 51.96 -48.63 40.30
CA PHE A 7 50.68 -47.92 40.51
C PHE A 7 50.08 -47.53 39.14
N ALA A 8 48.94 -48.11 38.80
CA ALA A 8 48.20 -47.75 37.65
C ALA A 8 47.36 -46.50 37.96
N PHE A 9 47.65 -45.38 37.28
CA PHE A 9 46.77 -44.18 37.26
C PHE A 9 45.70 -44.35 36.20
N VAL A 10 44.45 -44.52 36.63
CA VAL A 10 43.29 -44.45 35.78
C VAL A 10 42.93 -42.96 35.60
N ALA A 11 43.22 -42.43 34.44
CA ALA A 11 42.79 -41.08 34.05
C ALA A 11 41.32 -41.15 33.60
N ILE A 12 40.39 -40.61 34.39
CA ILE A 12 38.98 -40.41 34.03
C ILE A 12 38.94 -39.12 33.21
N SER A 13 38.88 -39.27 31.89
CA SER A 13 38.59 -38.16 30.99
C SER A 13 37.08 -37.86 31.04
N ALA A 14 36.70 -36.84 31.79
CA ALA A 14 35.34 -36.30 31.75
C ALA A 14 35.11 -35.57 30.43
N LEU A 15 34.39 -36.22 29.50
CA LEU A 15 33.93 -35.63 28.26
C LEU A 15 32.78 -34.68 28.60
N VAL A 16 33.07 -33.37 28.76
CA VAL A 16 32.05 -32.32 28.87
C VAL A 16 31.50 -32.06 27.48
N LEU A 17 30.39 -32.74 27.17
CA LEU A 17 29.60 -32.45 25.98
C LEU A 17 28.86 -31.13 26.24
N GLY A 18 29.44 -30.00 25.83
CA GLY A 18 28.81 -28.67 25.88
C GLY A 18 27.63 -28.63 24.93
N LEU A 19 26.42 -28.79 25.49
CA LEU A 19 25.18 -28.57 24.79
C LEU A 19 25.04 -27.06 24.55
N ASN A 20 25.58 -26.57 23.42
CA ASN A 20 25.29 -25.22 22.93
C ASN A 20 23.80 -25.17 22.51
N LEU A 21 22.94 -24.89 23.47
CA LEU A 21 21.57 -24.40 23.18
C LEU A 21 21.75 -23.01 22.54
N GLY A 22 21.96 -23.00 21.22
CA GLY A 22 21.89 -21.79 20.42
C GLY A 22 20.51 -21.22 20.59
N THR A 23 20.38 -20.21 21.45
CA THR A 23 19.17 -19.35 21.43
C THR A 23 19.12 -18.72 20.04
N ALA A 24 18.29 -19.29 19.17
CA ALA A 24 17.91 -18.62 17.92
C ALA A 24 17.19 -17.34 18.32
N THR A 25 17.95 -16.26 18.49
CA THR A 25 17.38 -14.93 18.55
C THR A 25 16.71 -14.72 17.19
N ALA A 26 15.38 -14.75 17.17
CA ALA A 26 14.62 -14.37 16.00
C ALA A 26 15.08 -12.96 15.60
N SER A 27 15.95 -12.89 14.59
CA SER A 27 16.43 -11.62 14.05
C SER A 27 15.21 -10.92 13.45
N ARG A 28 14.75 -9.88 14.13
CA ARG A 28 13.64 -9.05 13.62
C ARG A 28 14.13 -8.42 12.33
N ALA A 29 13.37 -8.58 11.25
CA ALA A 29 13.74 -8.02 9.96
C ALA A 29 13.88 -6.48 10.08
N GLN A 30 15.09 -6.00 9.85
CA GLN A 30 15.38 -4.56 9.84
C GLN A 30 15.13 -4.03 8.43
N SER A 31 14.60 -2.81 8.34
CA SER A 31 14.31 -2.19 7.06
C SER A 31 15.59 -1.87 6.28
N SER A 32 15.64 -2.28 5.01
CA SER A 32 16.72 -1.95 4.08
C SER A 32 16.21 -0.90 3.07
N PRO A 33 16.82 0.29 3.02
CA PRO A 33 16.46 1.30 2.02
C PRO A 33 16.55 0.80 0.59
N GLN A 34 17.56 -0.01 0.27
CA GLN A 34 17.78 -0.55 -1.08
C GLN A 34 16.71 -1.56 -1.48
N GLU A 35 16.27 -2.41 -0.54
CA GLU A 35 15.21 -3.39 -0.82
C GLU A 35 13.85 -2.72 -0.93
N ALA A 36 13.57 -1.70 -0.10
CA ALA A 36 12.36 -0.90 -0.20
C ALA A 36 12.30 -0.13 -1.53
N ALA A 37 13.43 0.41 -2.01
CA ALA A 37 13.54 1.05 -3.32
C ALA A 37 13.20 0.06 -4.45
N ARG A 38 13.83 -1.12 -4.45
CA ARG A 38 13.54 -2.18 -5.44
C ARG A 38 12.09 -2.65 -5.41
N PHE A 39 11.50 -2.72 -4.22
CA PHE A 39 10.07 -3.05 -4.08
C PHE A 39 9.18 -2.00 -4.77
N VAL A 40 9.44 -0.71 -4.57
CA VAL A 40 8.68 0.38 -5.20
C VAL A 40 8.91 0.44 -6.72
N GLU A 41 10.15 0.22 -7.19
CA GLU A 41 10.47 0.12 -8.62
C GLU A 41 9.73 -1.04 -9.29
N GLY A 42 9.72 -2.21 -8.63
CA GLY A 42 8.98 -3.39 -9.09
C GLY A 42 7.48 -3.13 -9.18
N LEU A 43 6.91 -2.42 -8.20
CA LEU A 43 5.51 -2.02 -8.21
C LEU A 43 5.21 -1.07 -9.38
N GLY A 44 6.06 -0.08 -9.61
CA GLY A 44 5.94 0.84 -10.76
C GLY A 44 5.97 0.10 -12.10
N SER A 45 6.89 -0.84 -12.25
CA SER A 45 7.01 -1.67 -13.46
C SER A 45 5.78 -2.55 -13.69
N GLN A 46 5.25 -3.19 -12.64
CA GLN A 46 4.02 -3.98 -12.73
C GLN A 46 2.82 -3.12 -13.10
N ALA A 47 2.68 -1.94 -12.48
CA ALA A 47 1.61 -1.00 -12.81
C ALA A 47 1.71 -0.55 -14.28
N ALA A 48 2.90 -0.23 -14.79
CA ALA A 48 3.12 0.17 -16.18
C ALA A 48 2.72 -0.95 -17.16
N ILE A 49 3.08 -2.22 -16.88
CA ILE A 49 2.67 -3.37 -17.69
C ILE A 49 1.14 -3.50 -17.72
N LEU A 50 0.48 -3.39 -16.57
CA LEU A 50 -0.98 -3.47 -16.49
C LEU A 50 -1.66 -2.33 -17.26
N LEU A 51 -1.11 -1.11 -17.20
CA LEU A 51 -1.63 0.05 -17.90
C LEU A 51 -1.42 -0.05 -19.43
N ALA A 52 -0.32 -0.64 -19.87
CA ALA A 52 -0.06 -0.89 -21.28
C ALA A 52 -0.94 -2.00 -21.89
N SER A 53 -1.50 -2.88 -21.05
CA SER A 53 -2.29 -4.05 -21.47
C SER A 53 -3.76 -3.74 -21.83
N ASP A 54 -4.16 -2.46 -21.87
CA ASP A 54 -5.53 -2.00 -22.12
C ASP A 54 -6.13 -2.59 -23.41
N LYS A 55 -5.32 -2.74 -24.45
CA LYS A 55 -5.76 -3.25 -25.77
C LYS A 55 -6.09 -4.76 -25.78
N ILE A 56 -5.62 -5.51 -24.78
CA ILE A 56 -5.74 -6.97 -24.77
C ILE A 56 -6.86 -7.45 -23.84
N ASN A 57 -7.05 -6.79 -22.68
CA ASN A 57 -7.89 -7.29 -21.61
C ASN A 57 -9.15 -6.46 -21.30
N GLY A 58 -9.28 -5.29 -21.89
CA GLY A 58 -10.34 -4.32 -21.62
C GLY A 58 -10.21 -3.60 -20.27
N PRO A 59 -10.93 -2.47 -20.11
CA PRO A 59 -10.76 -1.57 -18.95
C PRO A 59 -11.20 -2.19 -17.61
N GLU A 60 -12.13 -3.13 -17.62
CA GLU A 60 -12.59 -3.79 -16.39
C GLU A 60 -11.54 -4.76 -15.85
N ASN A 61 -10.94 -5.57 -16.73
CA ASN A 61 -9.88 -6.51 -16.35
C ASN A 61 -8.63 -5.76 -15.88
N GLN A 62 -8.29 -4.65 -16.54
CA GLN A 62 -7.21 -3.77 -16.12
C GLN A 62 -7.44 -3.21 -14.70
N ARG A 63 -8.64 -2.70 -14.42
CA ARG A 63 -9.01 -2.23 -13.08
C ARG A 63 -8.96 -3.34 -12.04
N ALA A 64 -9.45 -4.53 -12.37
CA ALA A 64 -9.37 -5.69 -11.48
C ALA A 64 -7.92 -6.06 -11.15
N ALA A 65 -7.04 -6.09 -12.15
CA ALA A 65 -5.61 -6.36 -11.96
C ALA A 65 -4.91 -5.28 -11.11
N LEU A 66 -5.21 -4.00 -11.34
CA LEU A 66 -4.70 -2.90 -10.51
C LEU A 66 -5.19 -2.99 -9.07
N ARG A 67 -6.46 -3.38 -8.84
CA ARG A 67 -6.98 -3.62 -7.49
C ARG A 67 -6.22 -4.73 -6.78
N THR A 68 -5.92 -5.83 -7.47
CA THR A 68 -5.10 -6.92 -6.94
C THR A 68 -3.71 -6.43 -6.58
N LEU A 69 -3.05 -5.70 -7.49
CA LEU A 69 -1.73 -5.13 -7.26
C LEU A 69 -1.70 -4.22 -6.01
N ILE A 70 -2.68 -3.34 -5.84
CA ILE A 70 -2.79 -2.47 -4.66
C ILE A 70 -3.01 -3.31 -3.40
N ARG A 71 -3.92 -4.28 -3.43
CA ARG A 71 -4.23 -5.17 -2.29
C ARG A 71 -3.00 -5.94 -1.82
N GLU A 72 -2.18 -6.41 -2.76
CA GLU A 72 -0.97 -7.16 -2.47
C GLU A 72 0.19 -6.28 -2.00
N SER A 73 0.26 -5.04 -2.46
CA SER A 73 1.39 -4.14 -2.19
C SER A 73 1.20 -3.26 -0.94
N PHE A 74 -0.04 -3.02 -0.51
CA PHE A 74 -0.34 -2.18 0.64
C PHE A 74 -0.65 -3.01 1.90
N ASN A 75 -0.29 -2.49 3.07
CA ASN A 75 -0.78 -3.01 4.35
C ASN A 75 -2.13 -2.35 4.67
N LEU A 76 -3.21 -2.87 4.07
CA LEU A 76 -4.54 -2.28 4.19
C LEU A 76 -5.10 -2.38 5.61
N GLU A 77 -4.73 -3.41 6.37
CA GLU A 77 -5.11 -3.56 7.76
C GLU A 77 -4.52 -2.44 8.62
N LEU A 78 -3.20 -2.27 8.57
CA LEU A 78 -2.52 -1.23 9.34
C LEU A 78 -2.97 0.17 8.92
N THR A 79 -3.19 0.39 7.61
CA THR A 79 -3.70 1.66 7.09
C THR A 79 -5.12 1.93 7.60
N SER A 80 -5.99 0.92 7.65
CA SER A 80 -7.35 1.05 8.21
C SER A 80 -7.32 1.45 9.68
N GLN A 81 -6.50 0.79 10.49
CA GLN A 81 -6.31 1.11 11.90
C GLN A 81 -5.81 2.56 12.09
N PHE A 82 -4.81 2.94 11.29
CA PHE A 82 -4.25 4.29 11.35
C PHE A 82 -5.29 5.36 10.98
N VAL A 83 -6.05 5.13 9.93
CA VAL A 83 -7.04 6.09 9.41
C VAL A 83 -8.22 6.26 10.37
N LEU A 84 -8.70 5.19 11.00
CA LEU A 84 -9.75 5.28 12.02
C LEU A 84 -9.21 5.89 13.35
N GLY A 85 -7.92 5.72 13.63
CA GLY A 85 -7.19 6.34 14.72
C GLY A 85 -7.77 6.02 16.11
N LYS A 86 -8.02 7.05 16.93
CA LYS A 86 -8.54 6.86 18.30
C LYS A 86 -9.88 6.12 18.35
N PHE A 87 -10.66 6.13 17.29
CA PHE A 87 -11.95 5.46 17.21
C PHE A 87 -11.81 3.96 17.01
N TRP A 88 -10.67 3.48 16.52
CA TRP A 88 -10.39 2.05 16.40
C TRP A 88 -10.57 1.32 17.75
N ASN A 89 -10.00 1.88 18.81
CA ASN A 89 -10.08 1.27 20.15
C ASN A 89 -11.47 1.36 20.78
N ARG A 90 -12.33 2.27 20.28
CA ARG A 90 -13.72 2.44 20.75
C ARG A 90 -14.73 1.63 19.94
N ALA A 91 -14.33 1.15 18.78
CA ALA A 91 -15.15 0.34 17.88
C ALA A 91 -15.31 -1.08 18.44
N THR A 92 -16.51 -1.67 18.25
CA THR A 92 -16.72 -3.09 18.51
C THR A 92 -15.91 -3.94 17.52
N PRO A 93 -15.68 -5.24 17.80
CA PRO A 93 -15.02 -6.13 16.84
C PRO A 93 -15.72 -6.12 15.48
N GLU A 94 -17.03 -6.16 15.44
CA GLU A 94 -17.85 -6.18 14.22
C GLU A 94 -17.68 -4.87 13.43
N GLN A 95 -17.70 -3.72 14.13
CA GLN A 95 -17.48 -2.42 13.51
C GLN A 95 -16.06 -2.27 12.92
N ARG A 96 -15.04 -2.88 13.56
CA ARG A 96 -13.66 -2.87 13.02
C ARG A 96 -13.57 -3.67 11.73
N VAL A 97 -14.14 -4.88 11.72
CA VAL A 97 -14.19 -5.74 10.51
C VAL A 97 -14.92 -5.02 9.40
N GLU A 98 -16.13 -4.53 9.67
CA GLU A 98 -16.91 -3.83 8.67
C GLU A 98 -16.21 -2.56 8.14
N PHE A 99 -15.62 -1.75 9.03
CA PHE A 99 -14.86 -0.58 8.62
C PHE A 99 -13.69 -0.96 7.70
N GLN A 100 -12.94 -2.00 8.07
CA GLN A 100 -11.80 -2.48 7.29
C GLN A 100 -12.22 -2.92 5.89
N ASP A 101 -13.31 -3.67 5.77
CA ASP A 101 -13.83 -4.12 4.48
C ASP A 101 -14.31 -2.95 3.62
N LEU A 102 -15.15 -2.07 4.18
CA LEU A 102 -15.67 -0.90 3.47
C LEU A 102 -14.56 0.07 3.06
N PHE A 103 -13.61 0.34 3.95
CA PHE A 103 -12.48 1.23 3.65
C PHE A 103 -11.56 0.63 2.61
N THR A 104 -11.26 -0.67 2.68
CA THR A 104 -10.46 -1.39 1.68
C THR A 104 -11.11 -1.24 0.29
N GLU A 105 -12.39 -1.53 0.17
CA GLU A 105 -13.10 -1.43 -1.10
C GLU A 105 -13.17 0.03 -1.62
N TYR A 106 -13.41 0.98 -0.71
CA TYR A 106 -13.40 2.41 -1.04
C TYR A 106 -12.03 2.85 -1.57
N LEU A 107 -10.95 2.44 -0.91
CA LEU A 107 -9.59 2.75 -1.28
C LEU A 107 -9.22 2.12 -2.64
N LEU A 108 -9.49 0.83 -2.81
CA LEU A 108 -9.22 0.11 -4.06
C LEU A 108 -9.96 0.72 -5.25
N ASN A 109 -11.24 1.06 -5.08
CA ASN A 109 -12.04 1.66 -6.14
C ASN A 109 -11.52 3.05 -6.53
N ASN A 110 -11.13 3.87 -5.54
CA ASN A 110 -10.61 5.20 -5.81
C ASN A 110 -9.24 5.13 -6.50
N TYR A 111 -8.29 4.38 -5.94
CA TYR A 111 -6.94 4.33 -6.50
C TYR A 111 -6.88 3.62 -7.85
N ALA A 112 -7.56 2.48 -8.02
CA ALA A 112 -7.57 1.79 -9.31
C ALA A 112 -8.14 2.68 -10.42
N ARG A 113 -9.17 3.49 -10.11
CA ARG A 113 -9.73 4.47 -11.05
C ARG A 113 -8.76 5.58 -11.39
N HIS A 114 -8.10 6.15 -10.39
CA HIS A 114 -7.13 7.22 -10.63
C HIS A 114 -5.94 6.71 -11.43
N ILE A 115 -5.38 5.56 -11.06
CA ILE A 115 -4.24 4.96 -11.75
C ILE A 115 -4.61 4.57 -13.20
N SER A 116 -5.81 4.01 -13.45
CA SER A 116 -6.23 3.64 -14.80
C SER A 116 -6.40 4.83 -15.74
N ASN A 117 -6.66 6.02 -15.21
CA ASN A 117 -6.73 7.27 -15.97
C ASN A 117 -5.36 7.97 -16.10
N PHE A 118 -4.37 7.54 -15.32
CA PHE A 118 -3.06 8.14 -15.26
C PHE A 118 -2.13 7.41 -16.24
N LYS A 119 -1.75 8.08 -17.32
CA LYS A 119 -0.80 7.56 -18.30
C LYS A 119 0.63 7.76 -17.77
N ALA A 120 1.00 6.99 -16.74
CA ALA A 120 2.36 7.00 -16.24
C ALA A 120 3.28 6.33 -17.26
N GLU A 121 4.32 7.04 -17.68
CA GLU A 121 5.32 6.49 -18.60
C GLU A 121 6.46 5.85 -17.83
N THR A 122 6.91 6.47 -16.74
CA THR A 122 8.06 5.99 -15.98
C THR A 122 7.96 6.39 -14.51
N LEU A 123 8.31 5.45 -13.62
CA LEU A 123 8.57 5.70 -12.20
C LEU A 123 10.06 5.53 -11.95
N ILE A 124 10.71 6.56 -11.41
CA ILE A 124 12.14 6.57 -11.10
C ILE A 124 12.29 6.80 -9.60
N VAL A 125 13.05 5.94 -8.92
CA VAL A 125 13.43 6.17 -7.52
C VAL A 125 14.55 7.20 -7.47
N ILE A 126 14.34 8.26 -6.70
CA ILE A 126 15.31 9.34 -6.50
C ILE A 126 16.20 9.04 -5.29
N ARG A 127 15.59 8.65 -4.18
CA ARG A 127 16.31 8.24 -2.97
C ARG A 127 15.44 7.40 -2.05
N SER A 128 16.09 6.69 -1.14
CA SER A 128 15.43 5.92 -0.08
C SER A 128 16.15 6.10 1.24
N ASN A 129 15.40 6.38 2.32
CA ASN A 129 15.93 6.64 3.64
C ASN A 129 15.15 5.85 4.69
N ALA A 130 15.87 5.17 5.59
CA ALA A 130 15.27 4.49 6.73
C ALA A 130 14.68 5.52 7.72
N VAL A 131 13.51 5.20 8.28
CA VAL A 131 12.84 5.98 9.33
C VAL A 131 12.47 5.04 10.47
N GLY A 132 13.25 5.08 11.54
CA GLY A 132 13.18 4.07 12.60
C GLY A 132 13.62 2.68 12.11
N ASP A 133 13.18 1.64 12.80
CA ASP A 133 13.70 0.28 12.59
C ASP A 133 13.01 -0.46 11.41
N ARG A 134 11.79 -0.06 11.06
CA ARG A 134 10.92 -0.85 10.18
C ARG A 134 10.43 -0.10 8.94
N ASP A 135 10.55 1.23 8.91
CA ASP A 135 10.01 2.04 7.83
C ASP A 135 11.13 2.61 6.96
N VAL A 136 10.82 2.74 5.68
CA VAL A 136 11.65 3.45 4.69
C VAL A 136 10.78 4.43 3.94
N LEU A 137 11.27 5.66 3.77
CA LEU A 137 10.71 6.61 2.82
C LEU A 137 11.44 6.44 1.48
N VAL A 138 10.68 6.13 0.45
CA VAL A 138 11.17 6.03 -0.93
C VAL A 138 10.60 7.19 -1.72
N GLU A 139 11.46 8.10 -2.13
CA GLU A 139 11.09 9.24 -2.97
C GLU A 139 11.22 8.86 -4.42
N THR A 140 10.17 9.14 -5.19
CA THR A 140 10.13 8.82 -6.62
C THR A 140 9.75 10.04 -7.43
N LYS A 141 10.08 10.00 -8.71
CA LYS A 141 9.55 10.87 -9.75
C LYS A 141 8.70 10.03 -10.67
N VAL A 142 7.49 10.46 -10.93
CA VAL A 142 6.59 9.82 -11.89
C VAL A 142 6.34 10.82 -13.01
N GLU A 143 6.73 10.44 -14.22
CA GLU A 143 6.52 11.24 -15.43
C GLU A 143 5.27 10.74 -16.16
N SER A 144 4.44 11.65 -16.59
CA SER A 144 3.23 11.38 -17.37
C SER A 144 3.04 12.46 -18.42
N ALA A 145 2.17 12.21 -19.40
CA ALA A 145 1.79 13.19 -20.41
C ALA A 145 1.25 14.50 -19.83
N ASP A 146 0.65 14.45 -18.62
CA ASP A 146 0.05 15.60 -17.94
C ASP A 146 1.05 16.35 -17.02
N GLY A 147 2.29 15.88 -16.92
CA GLY A 147 3.36 16.47 -16.12
C GLY A 147 4.02 15.47 -15.17
N ALA A 148 4.99 15.96 -14.38
CA ALA A 148 5.73 15.18 -13.42
C ALA A 148 5.17 15.38 -12.01
N THR A 149 5.08 14.29 -11.22
CA THR A 149 4.77 14.30 -9.80
C THR A 149 5.86 13.59 -9.01
N SER A 150 6.00 13.92 -7.72
CA SER A 150 7.04 13.37 -6.86
C SER A 150 6.45 12.71 -5.62
N PRO A 151 5.82 11.52 -5.77
CA PRO A 151 5.29 10.81 -4.63
C PRO A 151 6.40 10.26 -3.74
N VAL A 152 6.13 10.28 -2.42
CA VAL A 152 6.96 9.66 -1.39
C VAL A 152 6.20 8.50 -0.80
N TRP A 153 6.75 7.29 -0.92
CA TRP A 153 6.17 6.04 -0.45
C TRP A 153 6.72 5.72 0.94
N ARG A 154 5.85 5.54 1.90
CA ARG A 154 6.25 4.99 3.19
C ARG A 154 6.05 3.49 3.17
N VAL A 155 7.16 2.78 3.17
CA VAL A 155 7.21 1.32 3.07
C VAL A 155 7.61 0.76 4.43
N ARG A 156 6.92 -0.29 4.89
CA ARG A 156 7.20 -0.99 6.14
C ARG A 156 7.61 -2.44 5.87
N VAL A 157 8.66 -2.90 6.53
CA VAL A 157 9.01 -4.32 6.56
C VAL A 157 8.22 -5.03 7.67
N SER A 158 7.62 -6.18 7.33
CA SER A 158 6.97 -7.08 8.29
C SER A 158 8.00 -7.90 9.07
N ASP A 159 7.57 -8.60 10.12
CA ASP A 159 8.45 -9.52 10.85
C ASP A 159 8.93 -10.70 9.98
N SER A 160 8.19 -11.02 8.91
CA SER A 160 8.58 -12.02 7.88
C SER A 160 9.47 -11.46 6.78
N GLY A 161 9.92 -10.21 6.86
CA GLY A 161 10.78 -9.56 5.85
C GLY A 161 10.04 -9.04 4.60
N GLN A 162 8.71 -9.11 4.56
CA GLN A 162 7.93 -8.60 3.44
C GLN A 162 7.75 -7.09 3.53
N TYR A 163 7.95 -6.40 2.41
CA TYR A 163 7.71 -4.96 2.27
C TYR A 163 6.27 -4.69 1.87
N LYS A 164 5.63 -3.72 2.55
CA LYS A 164 4.28 -3.23 2.25
C LYS A 164 4.22 -1.72 2.36
N ILE A 165 3.48 -1.07 1.49
CA ILE A 165 3.21 0.36 1.57
C ILE A 165 2.18 0.60 2.70
N ILE A 166 2.45 1.59 3.53
CA ILE A 166 1.55 2.01 4.62
C ILE A 166 1.04 3.44 4.46
N ASP A 167 1.68 4.24 3.61
CA ASP A 167 1.24 5.60 3.24
C ASP A 167 1.91 6.04 1.93
N VAL A 168 1.26 6.97 1.25
CA VAL A 168 1.82 7.70 0.12
C VAL A 168 1.59 9.19 0.36
N SER A 169 2.64 9.99 0.18
CA SER A 169 2.53 11.44 0.21
C SER A 169 2.76 12.01 -1.19
N VAL A 170 1.92 12.94 -1.61
CA VAL A 170 2.07 13.69 -2.86
C VAL A 170 2.16 15.17 -2.51
N ASP A 171 3.15 15.86 -3.02
CA ASP A 171 3.43 17.26 -2.71
C ASP A 171 3.53 17.54 -1.21
N GLY A 172 4.12 16.60 -0.46
CA GLY A 172 4.27 16.69 1.00
C GLY A 172 3.00 16.37 1.80
N VAL A 173 1.89 16.05 1.16
CA VAL A 173 0.62 15.74 1.81
C VAL A 173 0.40 14.23 1.90
N SER A 174 0.39 13.67 3.11
CA SER A 174 0.08 12.26 3.38
C SER A 174 -1.39 11.95 3.07
N LEU A 175 -1.63 10.95 2.24
CA LEU A 175 -2.98 10.51 1.88
C LEU A 175 -3.68 9.85 3.05
N ALA A 176 -2.97 8.99 3.81
CA ALA A 176 -3.53 8.34 4.99
C ALA A 176 -3.88 9.36 6.10
N LEU A 177 -3.03 10.39 6.32
CA LEU A 177 -3.33 11.43 7.30
C LEU A 177 -4.51 12.30 6.88
N THR A 178 -4.63 12.63 5.60
CA THR A 178 -5.77 13.37 5.04
C THR A 178 -7.06 12.58 5.27
N GLN A 179 -7.07 11.30 4.91
CA GLN A 179 -8.23 10.43 5.11
C GLN A 179 -8.60 10.29 6.58
N ARG A 180 -7.60 10.20 7.47
CA ARG A 180 -7.83 10.20 8.93
C ARG A 180 -8.52 11.47 9.43
N ARG A 181 -8.12 12.64 8.93
CA ARG A 181 -8.76 13.93 9.29
C ARG A 181 -10.21 13.98 8.85
N GLU A 182 -10.49 13.56 7.62
CA GLU A 182 -11.85 13.50 7.07
C GLU A 182 -12.74 12.56 7.89
N PHE A 183 -12.29 11.32 8.13
CA PHE A 183 -13.07 10.35 8.89
C PHE A 183 -13.25 10.76 10.35
N THR A 184 -12.23 11.36 10.96
CA THR A 184 -12.35 11.96 12.30
C THR A 184 -13.46 13.00 12.33
N SER A 185 -13.55 13.87 11.33
CA SER A 185 -14.62 14.87 11.22
C SER A 185 -16.00 14.23 11.09
N VAL A 186 -16.14 13.18 10.27
CA VAL A 186 -17.40 12.45 10.11
C VAL A 186 -17.81 11.76 11.41
N VAL A 187 -16.89 11.04 12.07
CA VAL A 187 -17.19 10.32 13.32
C VAL A 187 -17.56 11.29 14.45
N ASN A 188 -16.90 12.44 14.55
CA ASN A 188 -17.24 13.44 15.54
C ASN A 188 -18.65 14.01 15.36
N ARG A 189 -19.16 14.09 14.12
CA ARG A 189 -20.48 14.64 13.81
C ARG A 189 -21.59 13.60 13.80
N ARG A 190 -21.31 12.37 13.34
CA ARG A 190 -22.33 11.35 13.04
C ARG A 190 -22.10 10.01 13.74
N GLY A 191 -21.05 9.92 14.58
CA GLY A 191 -20.62 8.67 15.19
C GLY A 191 -20.00 7.70 14.18
N LEU A 192 -19.51 6.57 14.68
CA LEU A 192 -18.87 5.55 13.84
C LEU A 192 -19.86 4.91 12.86
N ASN A 193 -21.09 4.64 13.29
CA ASN A 193 -22.13 4.13 12.39
C ASN A 193 -22.44 5.10 11.23
N GLY A 194 -22.35 6.42 11.49
CA GLY A 194 -22.48 7.43 10.45
C GLY A 194 -21.34 7.38 9.40
N LEU A 195 -20.13 7.05 9.83
CA LEU A 195 -19.00 6.80 8.93
C LEU A 195 -19.21 5.53 8.09
N LEU A 196 -19.62 4.42 8.71
CA LEU A 196 -19.90 3.16 8.02
C LEU A 196 -21.01 3.35 6.96
N ASN A 197 -22.09 4.04 7.30
CA ASN A 197 -23.17 4.37 6.36
C ASN A 197 -22.66 5.21 5.20
N MET A 198 -21.88 6.25 5.46
CA MET A 198 -21.29 7.08 4.40
C MET A 198 -20.41 6.25 3.45
N LEU A 199 -19.61 5.32 3.95
CA LEU A 199 -18.77 4.43 3.11
C LEU A 199 -19.64 3.50 2.26
N ARG A 200 -20.69 2.89 2.82
CA ARG A 200 -21.66 2.06 2.07
C ARG A 200 -22.32 2.85 0.94
N GLU A 201 -22.78 4.08 1.23
CA GLU A 201 -23.41 4.97 0.24
C GLU A 201 -22.42 5.32 -0.89
N LYS A 202 -21.18 5.70 -0.55
CA LYS A 202 -20.13 5.99 -1.55
C LYS A 202 -19.84 4.79 -2.45
N LEU A 203 -19.73 3.59 -1.87
CA LEU A 203 -19.52 2.36 -2.65
C LEU A 203 -20.70 2.03 -3.55
N ALA A 204 -21.93 2.19 -3.05
CA ALA A 204 -23.14 1.98 -3.85
C ALA A 204 -23.22 2.96 -5.02
N MET A 205 -22.88 4.24 -4.82
CA MET A 205 -22.83 5.24 -5.88
C MET A 205 -21.74 4.89 -6.92
N GLN A 206 -20.58 4.43 -6.49
CA GLN A 206 -19.51 4.01 -7.39
C GLN A 206 -19.90 2.79 -8.23
N ALA A 207 -20.58 1.81 -7.64
CA ALA A 207 -21.10 0.64 -8.34
C ALA A 207 -22.16 1.03 -9.40
N LYS A 208 -23.10 1.91 -9.06
CA LYS A 208 -24.08 2.44 -10.01
C LYS A 208 -23.41 3.18 -11.18
N ALA A 209 -22.42 4.04 -10.87
CA ALA A 209 -21.68 4.77 -11.91
C ALA A 209 -20.91 3.83 -12.86
N ALA A 210 -20.37 2.73 -12.34
CA ALA A 210 -19.71 1.72 -13.16
C ALA A 210 -20.68 0.96 -14.09
N GLN A 211 -21.91 0.70 -13.63
CA GLN A 211 -22.96 0.06 -14.43
C GLN A 211 -23.53 0.99 -15.52
N TRP A 212 -23.58 2.31 -15.24
CA TRP A 212 -24.10 3.32 -16.17
C TRP A 212 -23.05 3.81 -17.16
N ALA A 213 -21.77 3.51 -16.98
CA ALA A 213 -20.76 3.88 -17.97
C ALA A 213 -21.13 3.21 -19.31
N PRO A 214 -21.46 3.98 -20.37
CA PRO A 214 -21.81 3.39 -21.64
C PRO A 214 -20.65 2.52 -22.08
N ARG A 215 -20.96 1.28 -22.53
CA ARG A 215 -19.96 0.45 -23.22
C ARG A 215 -19.41 1.35 -24.31
N ARG A 216 -18.13 1.65 -24.26
CA ARG A 216 -17.48 2.51 -25.26
C ARG A 216 -17.40 1.74 -26.57
N ASP A 217 -18.49 1.76 -27.32
CA ASP A 217 -18.43 1.49 -28.74
C ASP A 217 -17.68 2.65 -29.37
N ALA A 218 -16.53 2.36 -29.91
CA ALA A 218 -15.56 3.34 -30.43
C ALA A 218 -16.09 4.19 -31.60
N SER A 219 -17.36 4.06 -31.98
CA SER A 219 -17.93 4.70 -33.16
C SER A 219 -18.67 6.04 -32.93
N HIS A 220 -18.95 6.41 -31.67
CA HIS A 220 -19.77 7.63 -31.40
C HIS A 220 -19.01 8.82 -30.81
N TYR A 221 -17.70 8.69 -30.52
CA TYR A 221 -16.92 9.75 -29.83
C TYR A 221 -16.14 10.69 -30.74
N SER A 222 -16.15 10.49 -32.08
CA SER A 222 -15.42 11.40 -32.98
C SER A 222 -16.03 12.80 -33.12
N LEU A 223 -17.30 12.99 -32.74
CA LEU A 223 -18.00 14.27 -32.87
C LEU A 223 -18.07 15.10 -31.58
N LEU A 224 -17.91 14.50 -30.39
CA LEU A 224 -17.93 15.25 -29.13
C LEU A 224 -16.52 15.62 -28.61
N ALA A 225 -15.49 14.91 -29.03
CA ALA A 225 -14.11 15.21 -28.66
C ALA A 225 -13.60 16.55 -29.26
N SER A 226 -14.19 17.02 -30.37
CA SER A 226 -13.81 18.28 -30.98
C SER A 226 -14.40 19.54 -30.29
N VAL A 227 -15.40 19.36 -29.43
CA VAL A 227 -16.07 20.48 -28.75
C VAL A 227 -15.54 20.73 -27.34
N LEU A 228 -14.88 19.76 -26.72
CA LEU A 228 -14.38 19.84 -25.33
C LEU A 228 -12.84 19.99 -25.21
N ALA A 229 -12.15 20.16 -26.32
CA ALA A 229 -10.73 20.53 -26.33
C ALA A 229 -10.55 22.03 -26.07
N SER A 230 -10.98 22.52 -24.91
CA SER A 230 -10.69 23.88 -24.44
C SER A 230 -9.48 23.82 -23.47
N PRO A 231 -8.46 24.69 -23.64
CA PRO A 231 -7.18 24.61 -22.94
C PRO A 231 -7.20 24.98 -21.43
N ASN A 232 -8.38 25.09 -20.82
CA ASN A 232 -8.53 25.52 -19.42
C ASN A 232 -9.03 24.45 -18.44
N ALA A 233 -9.14 23.17 -18.83
CA ALA A 233 -9.66 22.13 -17.93
C ALA A 233 -8.59 21.46 -17.01
N SER A 234 -7.31 21.75 -17.19
CA SER A 234 -6.23 21.01 -16.50
C SER A 234 -5.94 21.45 -15.04
N LYS A 235 -6.61 22.47 -14.51
CA LYS A 235 -6.37 22.95 -13.13
C LYS A 235 -7.46 22.59 -12.13
N ILE A 236 -8.54 21.92 -12.52
CA ILE A 236 -9.69 21.65 -11.64
C ILE A 236 -9.74 20.19 -11.15
N GLY A 237 -9.01 19.28 -11.76
CA GLY A 237 -9.10 17.84 -11.45
C GLY A 237 -8.56 17.40 -10.08
N ILE A 238 -7.66 18.15 -9.47
CA ILE A 238 -7.06 17.78 -8.17
C ILE A 238 -7.85 18.34 -6.98
N LEU A 239 -8.65 19.38 -7.18
CA LEU A 239 -9.37 20.04 -6.08
C LEU A 239 -10.76 19.45 -5.79
N LEU A 240 -11.33 18.63 -6.66
CA LEU A 240 -12.67 18.03 -6.49
C LEU A 240 -12.70 16.66 -5.80
N ALA A 241 -11.54 16.11 -5.43
CA ALA A 241 -11.47 14.92 -4.55
C ALA A 241 -11.64 15.29 -3.06
N VAL A 242 -11.80 16.57 -2.70
CA VAL A 242 -11.85 17.12 -1.33
C VAL A 242 -13.19 17.79 -1.00
N LYS A 243 -14.28 17.49 -1.72
CA LYS A 243 -15.60 17.91 -1.22
C LYS A 243 -16.60 16.79 -1.20
#